data_e6339dda6d7de2670f785c2db641f846
#
_entry.id   e6339dda6d7de2670f785c2db641f846
#
_cell.length_a   1.000
_cell.length_b   1.000
_cell.length_c   1.000
_cell.angle_alpha   90.00
_cell.angle_beta   90.00
_cell.angle_gamma   90.00
#
_symmetry.space_group_name_H-M   'P 1'
#
loop_
_entity.id
_entity.type
_entity.pdbx_description
1 polymer ?
#
loop_
_entity_poly.entity_id
_entity_poly.type
_entity_poly.pdbx_seq_one_letter_code
_entity_poly.pdbx_strand_id
1 'polypeptide(L)'
;VNPEERLSAPIVLEYPFTRTTGPVIGAFMTGLREKIILGIKRDDGTVLVPPTEYDPVTSKALTEMVEVGQTGEVTTWTWVENPRDQSPWDSPHALAMILLDGSDTPFLHAVLVEEPDHMKTGMRVSIKWKKETEGHIQDIEGFVPEKENHA
;
A
#
# COMPACT_ATOMS: atom_id res chain seq x y z
N VAL A 1 25.75 -31.53 -30.83
CA VAL A 1 25.03 -30.72 -29.82
C VAL A 1 23.54 -30.84 -30.11
N ASN A 2 22.81 -31.32 -29.13
CA ASN A 2 21.36 -31.42 -29.23
C ASN A 2 20.77 -29.99 -29.39
N PRO A 3 20.10 -29.65 -30.50
CA PRO A 3 19.55 -28.31 -30.72
C PRO A 3 18.44 -27.93 -29.73
N GLU A 4 17.95 -28.91 -28.95
CA GLU A 4 16.94 -28.68 -27.89
C GLU A 4 17.56 -28.36 -26.52
N GLU A 5 18.88 -28.54 -26.37
CA GLU A 5 19.57 -28.21 -25.12
C GLU A 5 19.84 -26.71 -25.05
N ARG A 6 19.05 -26.03 -24.21
CA ARG A 6 19.26 -24.60 -23.92
C ARG A 6 20.28 -24.44 -22.81
N LEU A 7 21.44 -23.89 -23.14
CA LEU A 7 22.44 -23.50 -22.15
C LEU A 7 21.99 -22.19 -21.48
N SER A 8 22.06 -22.16 -20.17
CA SER A 8 21.76 -20.96 -19.37
C SER A 8 22.83 -20.72 -18.32
N ALA A 9 23.11 -19.47 -18.07
CA ALA A 9 24.00 -19.04 -17.00
C ALA A 9 23.36 -17.86 -16.26
N PRO A 10 23.54 -17.76 -14.94
CA PRO A 10 23.03 -16.61 -14.18
C PRO A 10 23.79 -15.35 -14.58
N ILE A 11 23.05 -14.28 -14.78
CA ILE A 11 23.59 -12.92 -14.96
C ILE A 11 22.98 -12.06 -13.88
N VAL A 12 23.84 -11.44 -13.05
CA VAL A 12 23.44 -10.51 -12.02
C VAL A 12 23.90 -9.12 -12.41
N LEU A 13 22.95 -8.17 -12.52
CA LEU A 13 23.22 -6.77 -12.78
C LEU A 13 22.70 -5.96 -11.59
N GLU A 14 23.62 -5.29 -10.90
CA GLU A 14 23.29 -4.47 -9.73
C GLU A 14 23.81 -3.05 -9.95
N TYR A 15 22.90 -2.08 -9.83
CA TYR A 15 23.19 -0.66 -9.99
C TYR A 15 22.71 0.10 -8.75
N PRO A 16 23.46 0.09 -7.64
CA PRO A 16 23.10 0.86 -6.47
C PRO A 16 23.22 2.36 -6.76
N PHE A 17 22.13 3.09 -6.55
CA PHE A 17 22.12 4.53 -6.69
C PHE A 17 21.10 5.14 -5.73
N THR A 18 21.31 6.42 -5.38
CA THR A 18 20.42 7.19 -4.54
C THR A 18 19.78 8.31 -5.36
N ARG A 19 18.48 8.49 -5.20
CA ARG A 19 17.73 9.60 -5.81
C ARG A 19 16.71 10.15 -4.83
N THR A 20 16.30 11.40 -5.03
CA THR A 20 15.19 11.99 -4.28
C THR A 20 13.86 11.36 -4.70
N THR A 21 12.90 11.30 -3.77
CA THR A 21 11.54 10.84 -4.06
C THR A 21 10.68 11.91 -4.73
N GLY A 22 11.15 13.17 -4.75
CA GLY A 22 10.40 14.31 -5.28
C GLY A 22 9.36 14.86 -4.29
N PRO A 23 8.71 16.00 -4.63
CA PRO A 23 7.83 16.70 -3.69
C PRO A 23 6.56 15.93 -3.33
N VAL A 24 5.97 15.19 -4.26
CA VAL A 24 4.70 14.47 -4.03
C VAL A 24 4.93 13.18 -3.23
N ILE A 25 5.79 12.29 -3.74
CA ILE A 25 6.11 11.03 -3.06
C ILE A 25 6.83 11.30 -1.74
N GLY A 26 7.73 12.30 -1.71
CA GLY A 26 8.41 12.71 -0.48
C GLY A 26 7.45 13.20 0.61
N ALA A 27 6.43 13.97 0.25
CA ALA A 27 5.39 14.39 1.19
C ALA A 27 4.58 13.21 1.72
N PHE A 28 4.23 12.26 0.86
CA PHE A 28 3.55 11.02 1.27
C PHE A 28 4.39 10.22 2.27
N MET A 29 5.67 9.99 1.97
CA MET A 29 6.57 9.26 2.88
C MET A 29 6.80 10.00 4.20
N THR A 30 6.92 11.32 4.18
CA THR A 30 6.98 12.14 5.39
C THR A 30 5.71 12.00 6.22
N GLY A 31 4.55 11.98 5.56
CA GLY A 31 3.27 11.71 6.21
C GLY A 31 3.25 10.36 6.93
N LEU A 32 3.76 9.30 6.29
CA LEU A 32 3.85 7.98 6.93
C LEU A 32 4.69 8.02 8.22
N ARG A 33 5.81 8.75 8.20
CA ARG A 33 6.64 8.95 9.40
C ARG A 33 5.86 9.63 10.53
N GLU A 34 4.98 10.54 10.18
CA GLU A 34 4.12 11.28 11.11
C GLU A 34 2.80 10.55 11.41
N LYS A 35 2.62 9.34 10.88
CA LYS A 35 1.42 8.50 11.03
C LYS A 35 0.16 9.14 10.48
N ILE A 36 0.30 9.82 9.34
CA ILE A 36 -0.81 10.35 8.53
C ILE A 36 -0.73 9.82 7.10
N ILE A 37 -1.88 9.70 6.46
CA ILE A 37 -1.97 9.28 5.06
C ILE A 37 -2.36 10.48 4.22
N LEU A 38 -1.49 10.82 3.27
CA LEU A 38 -1.73 11.86 2.30
C LEU A 38 -2.16 11.26 0.95
N GLY A 39 -3.21 11.80 0.38
CA GLY A 39 -3.56 11.61 -1.01
C GLY A 39 -3.27 12.87 -1.81
N ILE A 40 -3.56 12.84 -3.10
CA ILE A 40 -3.47 14.01 -3.98
C ILE A 40 -4.78 14.21 -4.71
N LYS A 41 -5.24 15.46 -4.75
CA LYS A 41 -6.53 15.82 -5.34
C LYS A 41 -6.35 16.21 -6.79
N ARG A 42 -7.19 15.65 -7.65
CA ARG A 42 -7.30 15.99 -9.07
C ARG A 42 -8.21 17.20 -9.29
N ASP A 43 -8.13 17.79 -10.47
CA ASP A 43 -8.98 18.93 -10.87
C ASP A 43 -10.49 18.60 -10.79
N ASP A 44 -10.87 17.33 -10.97
CA ASP A 44 -12.26 16.87 -10.87
C ASP A 44 -12.74 16.63 -9.42
N GLY A 45 -11.86 16.87 -8.44
CA GLY A 45 -12.12 16.70 -7.02
C GLY A 45 -11.85 15.31 -6.47
N THR A 46 -11.54 14.31 -7.31
CA THR A 46 -11.17 12.96 -6.84
C THR A 46 -9.80 12.94 -6.17
N VAL A 47 -9.64 12.09 -5.17
CA VAL A 47 -8.42 11.94 -4.37
C VAL A 47 -7.78 10.60 -4.64
N LEU A 48 -6.51 10.62 -5.06
CA LEU A 48 -5.71 9.44 -5.34
C LEU A 48 -4.83 9.07 -4.12
N VAL A 49 -4.87 7.83 -3.70
CA VAL A 49 -3.99 7.25 -2.68
C VAL A 49 -3.46 5.90 -3.17
N PRO A 50 -2.15 5.68 -3.25
CA PRO A 50 -1.06 6.64 -3.03
C PRO A 50 -1.08 7.80 -4.01
N PRO A 51 -0.51 8.96 -3.65
CA PRO A 51 -0.47 10.12 -4.55
C PRO A 51 0.44 9.89 -5.76
N THR A 52 0.09 10.51 -6.87
CA THR A 52 0.86 10.50 -8.12
C THR A 52 1.30 11.91 -8.49
N GLU A 53 2.45 12.06 -9.13
CA GLU A 53 2.95 13.37 -9.56
C GLU A 53 2.13 13.98 -10.70
N TYR A 54 1.51 13.11 -11.51
CA TYR A 54 0.73 13.51 -12.68
C TYR A 54 -0.65 12.84 -12.65
N ASP A 55 -1.65 13.57 -13.12
CA ASP A 55 -3.00 13.05 -13.33
C ASP A 55 -2.96 11.90 -14.35
N PRO A 56 -3.43 10.70 -14.01
CA PRO A 56 -3.37 9.55 -14.91
C PRO A 56 -4.25 9.68 -16.16
N VAL A 57 -5.19 10.62 -16.17
CA VAL A 57 -6.10 10.86 -17.30
C VAL A 57 -5.64 12.04 -18.16
N THR A 58 -5.26 13.15 -17.54
CA THR A 58 -4.96 14.40 -18.24
C THR A 58 -3.48 14.67 -18.42
N SER A 59 -2.61 13.91 -17.74
CA SER A 59 -1.15 14.10 -17.68
C SER A 59 -0.70 15.45 -17.09
N LYS A 60 -1.62 16.21 -16.47
CA LYS A 60 -1.25 17.43 -15.75
C LYS A 60 -0.51 17.12 -14.46
N ALA A 61 0.44 17.96 -14.09
CA ALA A 61 1.09 17.90 -12.79
C ALA A 61 0.07 18.17 -11.67
N LEU A 62 0.12 17.33 -10.64
CA LEU A 62 -0.74 17.45 -9.45
C LEU A 62 0.09 17.96 -8.28
N THR A 63 -0.50 18.85 -7.48
CA THR A 63 0.19 19.51 -6.35
C THR A 63 -0.65 19.59 -5.08
N GLU A 64 -1.96 19.40 -5.14
CA GLU A 64 -2.86 19.54 -4.00
C GLU A 64 -2.86 18.27 -3.15
N MET A 65 -1.98 18.22 -2.14
CA MET A 65 -1.96 17.13 -1.16
C MET A 65 -3.09 17.31 -0.15
N VAL A 66 -3.77 16.22 0.18
CA VAL A 66 -4.87 16.20 1.15
C VAL A 66 -4.72 15.02 2.09
N GLU A 67 -5.02 15.21 3.37
CA GLU A 67 -5.06 14.12 4.33
C GLU A 67 -6.35 13.30 4.15
N VAL A 68 -6.23 11.97 4.18
CA VAL A 68 -7.35 11.04 4.15
C VAL A 68 -7.46 10.27 5.47
N GLY A 69 -8.56 9.56 5.64
CA GLY A 69 -8.79 8.74 6.83
C GLY A 69 -7.82 7.54 6.93
N GLN A 70 -7.72 7.01 8.13
CA GLN A 70 -6.90 5.83 8.45
C GLN A 70 -7.73 4.56 8.60
N THR A 71 -9.00 4.65 8.33
CA THR A 71 -9.97 3.56 8.25
C THR A 71 -10.49 3.46 6.83
N GLY A 72 -10.86 2.28 6.41
CA GLY A 72 -11.40 2.07 5.08
C GLY A 72 -12.17 0.76 4.94
N GLU A 73 -12.66 0.52 3.74
CA GLU A 73 -13.43 -0.65 3.37
C GLU A 73 -12.58 -1.58 2.49
N VAL A 74 -12.59 -2.87 2.79
CA VAL A 74 -11.99 -3.90 1.92
C VAL A 74 -12.87 -4.07 0.68
N THR A 75 -12.35 -3.73 -0.48
CA THR A 75 -13.09 -3.87 -1.76
C THR A 75 -12.88 -5.22 -2.40
N THR A 76 -11.68 -5.77 -2.29
CA THR A 76 -11.31 -7.13 -2.71
C THR A 76 -10.09 -7.59 -1.92
N TRP A 77 -9.89 -8.89 -1.84
CA TRP A 77 -8.78 -9.46 -1.09
C TRP A 77 -8.39 -10.84 -1.59
N THR A 78 -7.20 -11.27 -1.19
CA THR A 78 -6.71 -12.64 -1.38
C THR A 78 -5.97 -13.09 -0.13
N TRP A 79 -5.86 -14.40 0.06
CA TRP A 79 -5.15 -15.00 1.18
C TRP A 79 -3.76 -15.47 0.78
N VAL A 80 -2.77 -15.16 1.59
CA VAL A 80 -1.38 -15.60 1.45
C VAL A 80 -1.09 -16.58 2.57
N GLU A 81 -1.19 -17.87 2.26
CA GLU A 81 -0.97 -18.95 3.23
C GLU A 81 0.50 -19.15 3.54
N ASN A 82 1.35 -19.08 2.52
CA ASN A 82 2.78 -19.29 2.64
C ASN A 82 3.53 -18.08 2.11
N PRO A 83 3.80 -17.08 2.96
CA PRO A 83 4.59 -15.91 2.56
C PRO A 83 5.99 -16.33 2.08
N ARG A 84 6.50 -15.64 1.06
CA ARG A 84 7.86 -15.83 0.56
C ARG A 84 8.86 -15.23 1.55
N ASP A 85 10.12 -15.72 1.55
CA ASP A 85 11.18 -15.24 2.43
C ASP A 85 11.44 -13.72 2.37
N GLN A 86 11.09 -13.09 1.23
CA GLN A 86 11.24 -11.64 1.03
C GLN A 86 9.98 -10.84 1.38
N SER A 87 8.93 -11.50 1.86
CA SER A 87 7.71 -10.81 2.29
C SER A 87 7.96 -9.97 3.54
N PRO A 88 7.37 -8.77 3.63
CA PRO A 88 7.41 -7.99 4.88
C PRO A 88 6.70 -8.67 6.06
N TRP A 89 5.84 -9.63 5.76
CA TRP A 89 5.09 -10.44 6.73
C TRP A 89 5.52 -11.88 6.60
N ASP A 90 5.90 -12.48 7.71
CA ASP A 90 6.42 -13.85 7.81
C ASP A 90 5.34 -14.90 8.16
N SER A 91 4.15 -14.44 8.53
CA SER A 91 3.00 -15.27 8.87
C SER A 91 1.89 -15.15 7.83
N PRO A 92 0.94 -16.11 7.76
CA PRO A 92 -0.21 -16.03 6.88
C PRO A 92 -0.99 -14.72 7.10
N HIS A 93 -1.44 -14.10 6.02
CA HIS A 93 -2.17 -12.84 6.05
C HIS A 93 -3.02 -12.65 4.79
N ALA A 94 -3.93 -11.71 4.82
CA ALA A 94 -4.61 -11.25 3.62
C ALA A 94 -3.86 -10.09 2.96
N LEU A 95 -3.92 -10.03 1.63
CA LEU A 95 -3.63 -8.81 0.87
C LEU A 95 -4.95 -8.28 0.34
N ALA A 96 -5.21 -7.01 0.56
CA ALA A 96 -6.48 -6.38 0.24
C ALA A 96 -6.31 -5.05 -0.48
N MET A 97 -7.26 -4.75 -1.34
CA MET A 97 -7.48 -3.41 -1.87
C MET A 97 -8.44 -2.70 -0.92
N ILE A 98 -7.96 -1.64 -0.27
CA ILE A 98 -8.65 -0.93 0.79
C ILE A 98 -8.97 0.47 0.32
N LEU A 99 -10.25 0.82 0.30
CA LEU A 99 -10.69 2.17 0.00
C LEU A 99 -10.74 2.96 1.31
N LEU A 100 -9.71 3.78 1.54
CA LEU A 100 -9.64 4.65 2.71
C LEU A 100 -10.71 5.74 2.65
N ASP A 101 -11.25 6.11 3.80
CA ASP A 101 -12.23 7.19 3.90
C ASP A 101 -11.62 8.51 3.43
N GLY A 102 -12.26 9.13 2.44
CA GLY A 102 -11.75 10.33 1.77
C GLY A 102 -10.89 10.07 0.54
N SER A 103 -10.62 8.82 0.19
CA SER A 103 -9.94 8.41 -1.04
C SER A 103 -10.94 7.90 -2.08
N ASP A 104 -10.63 8.12 -3.35
CA ASP A 104 -11.41 7.58 -4.48
C ASP A 104 -10.69 6.41 -5.17
N THR A 105 -9.47 6.08 -4.74
CA THR A 105 -8.70 4.95 -5.25
C THR A 105 -8.34 3.98 -4.13
N PRO A 106 -8.40 2.67 -4.38
CA PRO A 106 -8.06 1.68 -3.38
C PRO A 106 -6.54 1.62 -3.15
N PHE A 107 -6.17 1.35 -1.90
CA PHE A 107 -4.81 1.22 -1.42
C PHE A 107 -4.50 -0.25 -1.14
N LEU A 108 -3.46 -0.79 -1.76
CA LEU A 108 -3.06 -2.19 -1.57
C LEU A 108 -2.21 -2.33 -0.31
N HIS A 109 -2.67 -3.13 0.64
CA HIS A 109 -1.90 -3.46 1.84
C HIS A 109 -2.33 -4.80 2.47
N ALA A 110 -1.55 -5.27 3.44
CA ALA A 110 -1.90 -6.45 4.21
C ALA A 110 -2.99 -6.15 5.25
N VAL A 111 -3.89 -7.12 5.44
CA VAL A 111 -4.80 -7.17 6.56
C VAL A 111 -4.37 -8.32 7.47
N LEU A 112 -4.09 -7.97 8.73
CA LEU A 112 -3.52 -8.88 9.72
C LEU A 112 -4.66 -9.56 10.48
N VAL A 113 -5.08 -10.71 9.98
CA VAL A 113 -6.04 -11.63 10.60
C VAL A 113 -5.44 -13.03 10.66
N GLU A 114 -5.89 -13.85 11.57
CA GLU A 114 -5.31 -15.17 11.81
C GLU A 114 -5.73 -16.21 10.77
N GLU A 115 -6.93 -16.07 10.22
CA GLU A 115 -7.54 -17.04 9.31
C GLU A 115 -8.30 -16.34 8.18
N PRO A 116 -8.39 -16.97 6.98
CA PRO A 116 -9.13 -16.39 5.86
C PRO A 116 -10.63 -16.18 6.15
N ASP A 117 -11.21 -16.96 7.04
CA ASP A 117 -12.62 -16.83 7.44
C ASP A 117 -12.91 -15.51 8.20
N HIS A 118 -11.87 -14.84 8.71
CA HIS A 118 -11.98 -13.51 9.30
C HIS A 118 -12.02 -12.38 8.26
N MET A 119 -11.78 -12.71 6.97
CA MET A 119 -11.84 -11.74 5.87
C MET A 119 -13.21 -11.73 5.22
N LYS A 120 -13.67 -10.53 4.91
CA LYS A 120 -14.93 -10.33 4.20
C LYS A 120 -14.85 -9.07 3.34
N THR A 121 -15.28 -9.16 2.08
CA THR A 121 -15.48 -7.96 1.24
C THR A 121 -16.52 -7.05 1.87
N GLY A 122 -16.23 -5.76 1.92
CA GLY A 122 -17.05 -4.76 2.58
C GLY A 122 -16.75 -4.56 4.07
N MET A 123 -15.86 -5.37 4.67
CA MET A 123 -15.45 -5.16 6.06
C MET A 123 -14.68 -3.86 6.25
N ARG A 124 -14.80 -3.29 7.45
CA ARG A 124 -14.05 -2.10 7.86
C ARG A 124 -12.75 -2.50 8.52
N VAL A 125 -11.68 -1.84 8.11
CA VAL A 125 -10.33 -2.04 8.65
C VAL A 125 -9.70 -0.70 8.97
N SER A 126 -8.77 -0.70 9.92
CA SER A 126 -8.01 0.48 10.30
C SER A 126 -6.51 0.22 10.29
N ILE A 127 -5.73 1.27 10.10
CA ILE A 127 -4.28 1.17 10.07
C ILE A 127 -3.74 0.81 11.45
N LYS A 128 -2.85 -0.18 11.49
CA LYS A 128 -1.96 -0.46 12.60
C LYS A 128 -0.57 0.06 12.26
N TRP A 129 -0.13 1.10 12.94
CA TRP A 129 1.17 1.68 12.78
C TRP A 129 2.23 0.92 13.57
N LYS A 130 3.45 0.86 13.03
CA LYS A 130 4.61 0.50 13.83
C LYS A 130 4.82 1.53 14.95
N LYS A 131 5.44 1.08 16.03
CA LYS A 131 5.77 1.97 17.15
C LYS A 131 6.70 3.09 16.69
N GLU A 132 7.76 2.72 15.98
CA GLU A 132 8.75 3.63 15.40
C GLU A 132 8.56 3.67 13.88
N THR A 133 8.53 4.88 13.35
CA THR A 133 8.29 5.18 11.94
C THR A 133 9.44 6.01 11.38
N GLU A 134 9.79 5.79 10.12
CA GLU A 134 10.96 6.40 9.47
C GLU A 134 10.65 7.08 8.12
N GLY A 135 9.43 6.97 7.62
CA GLY A 135 9.03 7.47 6.30
C GLY A 135 9.12 6.39 5.22
N HIS A 136 8.66 5.20 5.53
CA HIS A 136 8.64 4.04 4.66
C HIS A 136 7.24 3.41 4.62
N ILE A 137 6.88 2.76 3.51
CA ILE A 137 5.57 2.11 3.40
C ILE A 137 5.35 1.05 4.49
N GLN A 138 6.42 0.44 4.97
CA GLN A 138 6.39 -0.52 6.08
C GLN A 138 6.19 0.13 7.45
N ASP A 139 6.09 1.45 7.55
CA ASP A 139 5.65 2.14 8.78
C ASP A 139 4.21 1.74 9.13
N ILE A 140 3.42 1.41 8.11
CA ILE A 140 2.15 0.69 8.27
C ILE A 140 2.49 -0.78 8.50
N GLU A 141 2.32 -1.25 9.73
CA GLU A 141 2.51 -2.68 10.06
C GLU A 141 1.52 -3.56 9.30
N GLY A 142 0.30 -3.07 9.16
CA GLY A 142 -0.79 -3.66 8.42
C GLY A 142 -2.11 -2.99 8.77
N PHE A 143 -3.18 -3.51 8.24
CA PHE A 143 -4.54 -3.14 8.61
C PHE A 143 -5.11 -4.21 9.54
N VAL A 144 -5.97 -3.81 10.45
CA VAL A 144 -6.68 -4.71 11.35
C VAL A 144 -8.18 -4.43 11.27
N PRO A 145 -9.03 -5.44 11.50
CA PRO A 145 -10.48 -5.23 11.55
C PRO A 145 -10.82 -4.12 12.55
N GLU A 146 -11.68 -3.20 12.14
CA GLU A 146 -12.21 -2.18 13.03
C GLU A 146 -13.02 -2.86 14.13
N LYS A 147 -12.77 -2.49 15.39
CA LYS A 147 -13.55 -3.02 16.52
C LYS A 147 -14.97 -2.49 16.38
N GLU A 148 -15.94 -3.41 16.27
CA GLU A 148 -17.33 -3.05 16.42
C GLU A 148 -17.52 -2.51 17.85
N ASN A 149 -17.76 -1.20 17.95
CA ASN A 149 -18.26 -0.62 19.19
C ASN A 149 -19.69 -1.13 19.37
N HIS A 150 -19.86 -2.22 20.10
CA HIS A 150 -21.14 -2.56 20.65
C HIS A 150 -21.45 -1.51 21.75
N ALA A 151 -22.22 -0.51 21.31
CA ALA A 151 -22.83 0.43 22.23
C ALA A 151 -24.02 -0.26 22.93
#